data_a507ff0b6452b0240565e4c5d8ee980b
#
_entry.id   a507ff0b6452b0240565e4c5d8ee980b
#
_cell.length_a   1.000
_cell.length_b   1.000
_cell.length_c   1.000
_cell.angle_alpha   90.00
_cell.angle_beta   90.00
_cell.angle_gamma   90.00
#
_symmetry.space_group_name_H-M   'P 1'
#
loop_
_entity.id
_entity.type
_entity.pdbx_description
1 polymer ?
#
loop_
_entity_poly.entity_id
_entity_poly.type
_entity_poly.pdbx_seq_one_letter_code
_entity_poly.pdbx_strand_id
1 'polypeptide(L)'
;MNRIALSAASLLIALPLCAPALAQTSMPPNTGTAFKDTSMLKPPAGARVAIIEFEDLECPACAHAFPITRAAAEHYKIPLMHHDFPLHMHIWSRDAAVTARYMQDKISPQMAEDYRRAVFANQNSIASKEDLQNFTRHFFQTHGREMPFVVDPTGQFSREVQADYELGERVGLTQTPTIFVVTPRHWVQVTDVSQLYQTIDAALAEAPSAASSKMRHPAKKVQR
;
A
#
# COMPACT_ATOMS: atom_id res chain seq x y z
N MET A 1 74.50 -15.58 -26.83
CA MET A 1 73.29 -16.37 -26.61
C MET A 1 72.28 -15.44 -25.82
N ASN A 2 71.47 -14.72 -26.61
CA ASN A 2 70.48 -13.75 -26.05
C ASN A 2 69.14 -14.46 -25.81
N ARG A 3 68.67 -14.48 -24.60
CA ARG A 3 67.32 -14.92 -24.29
C ARG A 3 66.39 -13.66 -24.12
N ILE A 4 65.50 -13.51 -25.08
CA ILE A 4 64.48 -12.51 -25.08
C ILE A 4 63.31 -13.05 -24.24
N ALA A 5 62.98 -12.35 -23.12
CA ALA A 5 61.80 -12.64 -22.30
C ALA A 5 60.61 -11.86 -22.86
N LEU A 6 59.59 -12.57 -23.35
CA LEU A 6 58.30 -11.98 -23.70
C LEU A 6 57.43 -11.85 -22.43
N SER A 7 57.15 -10.63 -22.03
CA SER A 7 56.17 -10.34 -21.01
C SER A 7 54.77 -10.24 -21.63
N ALA A 8 53.90 -11.19 -21.31
CA ALA A 8 52.49 -11.14 -21.69
C ALA A 8 51.73 -10.21 -20.72
N ALA A 9 51.30 -9.05 -21.21
CA ALA A 9 50.40 -8.17 -20.48
C ALA A 9 48.94 -8.64 -20.64
N SER A 10 48.34 -9.18 -19.58
CA SER A 10 46.94 -9.56 -19.54
C SER A 10 46.06 -8.32 -19.36
N LEU A 11 45.35 -7.93 -20.41
CA LEU A 11 44.38 -6.85 -20.41
C LEU A 11 43.06 -7.36 -19.79
N LEU A 12 42.78 -7.04 -18.52
CA LEU A 12 41.50 -7.30 -17.87
C LEU A 12 40.45 -6.29 -18.37
N ILE A 13 39.59 -6.73 -19.27
CA ILE A 13 38.41 -5.97 -19.71
C ILE A 13 37.34 -6.13 -18.64
N ALA A 14 37.15 -5.06 -17.82
CA ALA A 14 36.00 -4.97 -16.89
C ALA A 14 34.73 -4.68 -17.71
N LEU A 15 33.87 -5.70 -17.90
CA LEU A 15 32.52 -5.48 -18.41
C LEU A 15 31.68 -4.78 -17.30
N PRO A 16 31.01 -3.66 -17.59
CA PRO A 16 30.04 -3.12 -16.65
C PRO A 16 28.83 -4.07 -16.56
N LEU A 17 28.58 -4.64 -15.38
CA LEU A 17 27.30 -5.30 -15.07
C LEU A 17 26.20 -4.24 -15.09
N CYS A 18 25.51 -4.14 -16.23
CA CYS A 18 24.27 -3.39 -16.34
C CYS A 18 23.18 -4.24 -15.66
N ALA A 19 22.88 -3.97 -14.39
CA ALA A 19 21.74 -4.58 -13.72
C ALA A 19 20.47 -4.12 -14.45
N PRO A 20 19.54 -5.03 -14.83
CA PRO A 20 18.28 -4.62 -15.41
C PRO A 20 17.50 -3.83 -14.37
N ALA A 21 17.28 -2.54 -14.59
CA ALA A 21 16.31 -1.76 -13.84
C ALA A 21 14.93 -2.38 -14.12
N LEU A 22 14.32 -3.00 -13.11
CA LEU A 22 12.95 -3.49 -13.21
C LEU A 22 12.05 -2.29 -13.48
N ALA A 23 11.50 -2.20 -14.68
CA ALA A 23 10.63 -1.11 -15.09
C ALA A 23 9.33 -1.19 -14.28
N GLN A 24 9.10 -0.23 -13.40
CA GLN A 24 7.82 -0.05 -12.73
C GLN A 24 6.81 0.51 -13.74
N THR A 25 5.57 0.02 -13.69
CA THR A 25 4.50 0.55 -14.53
C THR A 25 4.08 1.91 -14.00
N SER A 26 4.42 2.98 -14.73
CA SER A 26 4.00 4.35 -14.42
C SER A 26 2.99 4.81 -15.45
N MET A 27 1.77 5.12 -15.03
CA MET A 27 0.67 5.50 -15.93
C MET A 27 -0.13 6.67 -15.35
N PRO A 28 -0.63 7.59 -16.21
CA PRO A 28 -1.56 8.61 -15.78
C PRO A 28 -2.86 8.00 -15.28
N PRO A 29 -3.61 8.65 -14.39
CA PRO A 29 -4.95 8.21 -14.02
C PRO A 29 -5.85 7.99 -15.25
N ASN A 30 -6.64 6.92 -15.25
CA ASN A 30 -7.58 6.53 -16.31
C ASN A 30 -6.96 6.08 -17.65
N THR A 31 -5.64 5.84 -17.73
CA THR A 31 -4.98 5.45 -18.98
C THR A 31 -4.27 4.08 -18.92
N GLY A 32 -4.39 3.37 -17.80
CA GLY A 32 -3.76 2.06 -17.63
C GLY A 32 -4.43 0.96 -18.46
N THR A 33 -3.64 0.16 -19.18
CA THR A 33 -4.15 -1.02 -19.91
C THR A 33 -4.38 -2.22 -19.01
N ALA A 34 -3.68 -2.29 -17.86
CA ALA A 34 -3.79 -3.37 -16.89
C ALA A 34 -4.97 -3.20 -15.93
N PHE A 35 -5.46 -1.97 -15.72
CA PHE A 35 -6.53 -1.64 -14.80
C PHE A 35 -7.73 -1.02 -15.54
N LYS A 36 -8.94 -1.22 -14.99
CA LYS A 36 -10.20 -0.80 -15.64
C LYS A 36 -10.53 0.67 -15.34
N ASP A 37 -10.73 1.00 -14.07
CA ASP A 37 -11.04 2.34 -13.60
C ASP A 37 -10.00 2.78 -12.55
N THR A 38 -9.16 3.72 -12.95
CA THR A 38 -8.09 4.26 -12.09
C THR A 38 -8.41 5.66 -11.54
N SER A 39 -9.65 6.13 -11.70
CA SER A 39 -10.06 7.49 -11.31
C SER A 39 -9.87 7.78 -9.82
N MET A 40 -9.94 6.74 -8.99
CA MET A 40 -9.72 6.84 -7.55
C MET A 40 -8.23 6.84 -7.16
N LEU A 41 -7.31 6.46 -8.06
CA LEU A 41 -5.87 6.40 -7.76
C LEU A 41 -5.27 7.82 -7.74
N LYS A 42 -5.68 8.59 -6.72
CA LYS A 42 -5.25 9.97 -6.49
C LYS A 42 -4.98 10.19 -5.00
N PRO A 43 -4.04 11.06 -4.64
CA PRO A 43 -3.84 11.43 -3.25
C PRO A 43 -5.04 12.20 -2.72
N PRO A 44 -5.31 12.17 -1.40
CA PRO A 44 -6.32 13.00 -0.78
C PRO A 44 -6.00 14.49 -0.95
N ALA A 45 -7.04 15.33 -0.83
CA ALA A 45 -6.91 16.77 -1.03
C ALA A 45 -5.78 17.37 -0.15
N GLY A 46 -4.88 18.12 -0.79
CA GLY A 46 -3.73 18.75 -0.14
C GLY A 46 -2.47 17.89 -0.10
N ALA A 47 -2.54 16.59 -0.35
CA ALA A 47 -1.37 15.74 -0.41
C ALA A 47 -0.75 15.76 -1.84
N ARG A 48 0.57 15.80 -1.90
CA ARG A 48 1.34 15.74 -3.16
C ARG A 48 1.55 14.32 -3.62
N VAL A 49 1.75 13.42 -2.67
CA VAL A 49 1.98 11.98 -2.85
C VAL A 49 1.20 11.25 -1.77
N ALA A 50 0.68 10.08 -2.08
CA ALA A 50 0.11 9.16 -1.10
C ALA A 50 0.38 7.71 -1.51
N ILE A 51 0.27 6.80 -0.55
CA ILE A 51 0.22 5.37 -0.79
C ILE A 51 -1.25 4.94 -0.77
N ILE A 52 -1.68 4.16 -1.76
CA ILE A 52 -2.95 3.44 -1.74
C ILE A 52 -2.62 1.96 -1.70
N GLU A 53 -3.17 1.25 -0.73
CA GLU A 53 -2.95 -0.18 -0.53
C GLU A 53 -4.29 -0.90 -0.44
N PHE A 54 -4.44 -1.95 -1.25
CA PHE A 54 -5.50 -2.93 -1.11
C PHE A 54 -4.92 -4.16 -0.44
N GLU A 55 -5.43 -4.50 0.74
CA GLU A 55 -4.88 -5.55 1.60
C GLU A 55 -5.94 -6.58 1.99
N ASP A 56 -5.46 -7.77 2.33
CA ASP A 56 -6.24 -8.88 2.83
C ASP A 56 -5.58 -9.46 4.08
N LEU A 57 -6.30 -9.49 5.18
CA LEU A 57 -5.76 -9.89 6.48
C LEU A 57 -5.36 -11.37 6.58
N GLU A 58 -5.79 -12.22 5.64
CA GLU A 58 -5.39 -13.62 5.55
C GLU A 58 -4.24 -13.84 4.54
N CYS A 59 -3.84 -12.81 3.79
CA CYS A 59 -2.81 -12.90 2.76
C CYS A 59 -1.39 -12.80 3.37
N PRO A 60 -0.50 -13.81 3.21
CA PRO A 60 0.86 -13.76 3.74
C PRO A 60 1.73 -12.66 3.11
N ALA A 61 1.51 -12.35 1.83
CA ALA A 61 2.22 -11.26 1.17
C ALA A 61 1.81 -9.90 1.74
N CYS A 62 0.54 -9.73 2.17
CA CYS A 62 0.09 -8.53 2.90
C CYS A 62 0.76 -8.43 4.27
N ALA A 63 0.90 -9.54 5.00
CA ALA A 63 1.63 -9.56 6.27
C ALA A 63 3.09 -9.07 6.12
N HIS A 64 3.74 -9.42 5.00
CA HIS A 64 5.08 -8.93 4.68
C HIS A 64 5.09 -7.43 4.31
N ALA A 65 4.13 -6.98 3.52
CA ALA A 65 4.06 -5.57 3.07
C ALA A 65 3.65 -4.60 4.18
N PHE A 66 2.80 -5.03 5.09
CA PHE A 66 2.19 -4.21 6.14
C PHE A 66 3.18 -3.33 6.93
N PRO A 67 4.26 -3.85 7.55
CA PRO A 67 5.22 -3.00 8.26
C PRO A 67 5.96 -2.04 7.34
N ILE A 68 6.19 -2.41 6.08
CA ILE A 68 6.95 -1.61 5.12
C ILE A 68 6.14 -0.39 4.66
N THR A 69 4.86 -0.59 4.31
CA THR A 69 3.99 0.50 3.86
C THR A 69 3.74 1.53 4.96
N ARG A 70 3.54 1.07 6.21
CA ARG A 70 3.36 1.95 7.38
C ARG A 70 4.63 2.73 7.70
N ALA A 71 5.78 2.04 7.72
CA ALA A 71 7.08 2.70 7.95
C ALA A 71 7.40 3.74 6.85
N ALA A 72 7.10 3.43 5.59
CA ALA A 72 7.26 4.38 4.49
C ALA A 72 6.36 5.61 4.64
N ALA A 73 5.07 5.41 4.95
CA ALA A 73 4.13 6.50 5.16
C ALA A 73 4.56 7.43 6.30
N GLU A 74 5.03 6.84 7.41
CA GLU A 74 5.56 7.60 8.55
C GLU A 74 6.85 8.35 8.22
N HIS A 75 7.79 7.70 7.54
CA HIS A 75 9.08 8.29 7.15
C HIS A 75 8.89 9.52 6.27
N TYR A 76 8.07 9.40 5.23
CA TYR A 76 7.81 10.50 4.30
C TYR A 76 6.72 11.46 4.75
N LYS A 77 6.01 11.16 5.84
CA LYS A 77 4.85 11.91 6.34
C LYS A 77 3.79 12.12 5.26
N ILE A 78 3.52 11.06 4.52
CA ILE A 78 2.50 11.03 3.44
C ILE A 78 1.31 10.17 3.87
N PRO A 79 0.11 10.44 3.36
CA PRO A 79 -1.06 9.61 3.64
C PRO A 79 -0.85 8.17 3.15
N LEU A 80 -1.28 7.21 3.99
CA LEU A 80 -1.52 5.83 3.60
C LEU A 80 -3.03 5.59 3.64
N MET A 81 -3.60 5.31 2.48
CA MET A 81 -5.01 4.97 2.31
C MET A 81 -5.08 3.47 2.10
N HIS A 82 -5.60 2.73 3.07
CA HIS A 82 -5.79 1.30 2.93
C HIS A 82 -7.25 0.97 2.63
N HIS A 83 -7.46 -0.05 1.81
CA HIS A 83 -8.74 -0.61 1.44
C HIS A 83 -8.75 -2.11 1.74
N ASP A 84 -9.82 -2.60 2.34
CA ASP A 84 -10.01 -4.03 2.59
C ASP A 84 -10.42 -4.73 1.28
N PHE A 85 -9.60 -5.70 0.84
CA PHE A 85 -9.86 -6.49 -0.36
C PHE A 85 -9.74 -7.98 -0.07
N PRO A 86 -10.66 -8.55 0.75
CA PRO A 86 -10.64 -9.95 1.12
C PRO A 86 -10.89 -10.85 -0.09
N LEU A 87 -9.90 -11.66 -0.47
CA LEU A 87 -9.98 -12.59 -1.59
C LEU A 87 -10.95 -13.74 -1.31
N HIS A 88 -11.70 -14.18 -2.32
CA HIS A 88 -12.71 -15.23 -2.16
C HIS A 88 -12.16 -16.57 -1.65
N MET A 89 -10.87 -16.86 -1.87
CA MET A 89 -10.21 -18.06 -1.39
C MET A 89 -9.84 -18.01 0.09
N HIS A 90 -9.86 -16.82 0.69
CA HIS A 90 -9.51 -16.59 2.09
C HIS A 90 -10.77 -16.65 2.95
N ILE A 91 -10.80 -17.64 3.85
CA ILE A 91 -12.05 -18.05 4.52
C ILE A 91 -12.45 -17.15 5.69
N TRP A 92 -11.48 -16.46 6.32
CA TRP A 92 -11.74 -15.63 7.49
C TRP A 92 -11.32 -14.15 7.31
N SER A 93 -10.68 -13.83 6.21
CA SER A 93 -10.18 -12.47 5.94
C SER A 93 -11.26 -11.40 6.05
N ARG A 94 -12.46 -11.66 5.48
CA ARG A 94 -13.59 -10.73 5.54
C ARG A 94 -14.04 -10.46 6.98
N ASP A 95 -14.11 -11.50 7.82
CA ASP A 95 -14.54 -11.37 9.20
C ASP A 95 -13.50 -10.59 10.03
N ALA A 96 -12.20 -10.77 9.74
CA ALA A 96 -11.12 -9.99 10.33
C ALA A 96 -11.19 -8.51 9.91
N ALA A 97 -11.44 -8.21 8.64
CA ALA A 97 -11.60 -6.85 8.12
C ALA A 97 -12.80 -6.14 8.77
N VAL A 98 -13.95 -6.81 8.88
CA VAL A 98 -15.15 -6.29 9.57
C VAL A 98 -14.84 -5.96 11.04
N THR A 99 -14.09 -6.84 11.71
CA THR A 99 -13.68 -6.60 13.10
C THR A 99 -12.73 -5.40 13.22
N ALA A 100 -11.79 -5.24 12.30
CA ALA A 100 -10.90 -4.08 12.26
C ALA A 100 -11.68 -2.78 12.05
N ARG A 101 -12.68 -2.76 11.15
CA ARG A 101 -13.58 -1.60 10.96
C ARG A 101 -14.37 -1.27 12.22
N TYR A 102 -14.91 -2.29 12.88
CA TYR A 102 -15.55 -2.09 14.17
C TYR A 102 -14.61 -1.40 15.17
N MET A 103 -13.39 -1.89 15.31
CA MET A 103 -12.42 -1.30 16.25
C MET A 103 -12.07 0.13 15.86
N GLN A 104 -11.92 0.42 14.57
CA GLN A 104 -11.63 1.76 14.07
C GLN A 104 -12.72 2.77 14.43
N ASP A 105 -13.98 2.40 14.29
CA ASP A 105 -15.13 3.28 14.50
C ASP A 105 -15.56 3.34 15.97
N LYS A 106 -15.63 2.19 16.64
CA LYS A 106 -16.21 2.07 18.00
C LYS A 106 -15.19 2.20 19.12
N ILE A 107 -13.89 2.07 18.82
CA ILE A 107 -12.82 2.13 19.82
C ILE A 107 -11.84 3.23 19.47
N SER A 108 -10.97 2.99 18.52
CA SER A 108 -10.03 3.99 17.98
C SER A 108 -9.34 3.49 16.71
N PRO A 109 -8.84 4.39 15.83
CA PRO A 109 -8.00 4.00 14.69
C PRO A 109 -6.76 3.23 15.12
N GLN A 110 -6.15 3.58 16.25
CA GLN A 110 -4.97 2.87 16.77
C GLN A 110 -5.29 1.41 17.12
N MET A 111 -6.43 1.15 17.77
CA MET A 111 -6.85 -0.21 18.12
C MET A 111 -7.05 -1.07 16.86
N ALA A 112 -7.60 -0.50 15.80
CA ALA A 112 -7.75 -1.20 14.52
C ALA A 112 -6.40 -1.53 13.88
N GLU A 113 -5.45 -0.60 13.93
CA GLU A 113 -4.11 -0.81 13.40
C GLU A 113 -3.35 -1.87 14.21
N ASP A 114 -3.46 -1.84 15.54
CA ASP A 114 -2.87 -2.85 16.42
C ASP A 114 -3.48 -4.24 16.20
N TYR A 115 -4.79 -4.30 15.96
CA TYR A 115 -5.47 -5.55 15.62
C TYR A 115 -5.00 -6.10 14.27
N ARG A 116 -4.91 -5.27 13.22
CA ARG A 116 -4.39 -5.68 11.89
C ARG A 116 -2.97 -6.23 12.04
N ARG A 117 -2.12 -5.51 12.74
CA ARG A 117 -0.74 -5.94 13.05
C ARG A 117 -0.70 -7.29 13.77
N ALA A 118 -1.55 -7.47 14.79
CA ALA A 118 -1.62 -8.71 15.54
C ALA A 118 -2.13 -9.88 14.70
N VAL A 119 -3.14 -9.67 13.85
CA VAL A 119 -3.64 -10.69 12.91
C VAL A 119 -2.53 -11.11 11.95
N PHE A 120 -1.86 -10.16 11.30
CA PHE A 120 -0.75 -10.45 10.39
C PHE A 120 0.39 -11.23 11.06
N ALA A 121 0.73 -10.87 12.30
CA ALA A 121 1.79 -11.56 13.04
C ALA A 121 1.41 -13.00 13.47
N ASN A 122 0.12 -13.32 13.47
CA ASN A 122 -0.40 -14.61 13.95
C ASN A 122 -1.15 -15.41 12.86
N GLN A 123 -1.08 -15.03 11.59
CA GLN A 123 -1.79 -15.71 10.49
C GLN A 123 -1.62 -17.23 10.51
N ASN A 124 -0.40 -17.73 10.79
CA ASN A 124 -0.09 -19.16 10.83
C ASN A 124 -0.82 -19.93 11.95
N SER A 125 -1.36 -19.22 12.94
CA SER A 125 -2.12 -19.80 14.06
C SER A 125 -3.62 -19.69 13.88
N ILE A 126 -4.08 -19.05 12.79
CA ILE A 126 -5.49 -18.82 12.49
C ILE A 126 -5.85 -19.65 11.25
N ALA A 127 -6.33 -20.87 11.46
CA ALA A 127 -6.65 -21.78 10.37
C ALA A 127 -8.15 -21.80 10.02
N SER A 128 -9.01 -21.19 10.85
CA SER A 128 -10.46 -21.22 10.71
C SER A 128 -11.11 -19.91 11.22
N LYS A 129 -12.39 -19.71 10.92
CA LYS A 129 -13.20 -18.63 11.51
C LYS A 129 -13.30 -18.75 13.03
N GLU A 130 -13.33 -19.95 13.56
CA GLU A 130 -13.34 -20.19 15.01
C GLU A 130 -12.00 -19.75 15.63
N ASP A 131 -10.87 -20.08 15.02
CA ASP A 131 -9.56 -19.63 15.47
C ASP A 131 -9.47 -18.10 15.46
N LEU A 132 -9.96 -17.46 14.39
CA LEU A 132 -10.04 -16.00 14.33
C LEU A 132 -10.89 -15.43 15.47
N GLN A 133 -12.03 -16.03 15.76
CA GLN A 133 -12.91 -15.59 16.85
C GLN A 133 -12.22 -15.71 18.21
N ASN A 134 -11.52 -16.82 18.45
CA ASN A 134 -10.78 -17.07 19.68
C ASN A 134 -9.60 -16.08 19.80
N PHE A 135 -8.84 -15.89 18.71
CA PHE A 135 -7.78 -14.88 18.62
C PHE A 135 -8.32 -13.48 18.93
N THR A 136 -9.41 -13.08 18.28
CA THR A 136 -10.04 -11.76 18.45
C THR A 136 -10.49 -11.55 19.90
N ARG A 137 -11.12 -12.55 20.53
CA ARG A 137 -11.54 -12.48 21.94
C ARG A 137 -10.33 -12.28 22.85
N HIS A 138 -9.25 -13.03 22.62
CA HIS A 138 -8.01 -12.88 23.37
C HIS A 138 -7.39 -11.48 23.17
N PHE A 139 -7.38 -10.97 21.95
CA PHE A 139 -6.91 -9.63 21.64
C PHE A 139 -7.69 -8.56 22.43
N PHE A 140 -9.02 -8.64 22.48
CA PHE A 140 -9.82 -7.73 23.30
C PHE A 140 -9.45 -7.81 24.78
N GLN A 141 -9.33 -9.01 25.34
CA GLN A 141 -8.99 -9.24 26.75
C GLN A 141 -7.61 -8.65 27.11
N THR A 142 -6.60 -8.85 26.26
CA THR A 142 -5.24 -8.33 26.50
C THR A 142 -5.17 -6.80 26.41
N HIS A 143 -6.17 -6.17 25.79
CA HIS A 143 -6.33 -4.71 25.73
C HIS A 143 -7.33 -4.18 26.76
N GLY A 144 -7.70 -4.99 27.78
CA GLY A 144 -8.58 -4.58 28.87
C GLY A 144 -10.03 -4.29 28.43
N ARG A 145 -10.49 -4.99 27.39
CA ARG A 145 -11.84 -4.81 26.83
C ARG A 145 -12.59 -6.13 26.69
N GLU A 146 -13.88 -6.05 26.64
CA GLU A 146 -14.74 -7.18 26.30
C GLU A 146 -15.10 -7.14 24.81
N MET A 147 -15.01 -8.30 24.17
CA MET A 147 -15.49 -8.44 22.80
C MET A 147 -17.03 -8.40 22.78
N PRO A 148 -17.65 -7.59 21.92
CA PRO A 148 -19.12 -7.58 21.83
C PRO A 148 -19.65 -8.93 21.35
N PHE A 149 -20.83 -9.31 21.79
CA PHE A 149 -21.47 -10.55 21.37
C PHE A 149 -21.67 -10.61 19.84
N VAL A 150 -22.02 -9.48 19.22
CA VAL A 150 -22.10 -9.30 17.79
C VAL A 150 -21.27 -8.06 17.40
N VAL A 151 -20.25 -8.23 16.59
CA VAL A 151 -19.34 -7.15 16.15
C VAL A 151 -20.04 -6.18 15.22
N ASP A 152 -20.94 -6.65 14.36
CA ASP A 152 -21.60 -5.84 13.34
C ASP A 152 -23.12 -6.10 13.29
N PRO A 153 -23.87 -5.69 14.33
CA PRO A 153 -25.30 -6.00 14.43
C PRO A 153 -26.16 -5.33 13.35
N THR A 154 -25.68 -4.26 12.75
CA THR A 154 -26.41 -3.50 11.71
C THR A 154 -25.90 -3.81 10.30
N GLY A 155 -24.83 -4.58 10.14
CA GLY A 155 -24.15 -4.81 8.87
C GLY A 155 -23.40 -3.58 8.33
N GLN A 156 -23.16 -2.56 9.17
CA GLN A 156 -22.46 -1.35 8.74
C GLN A 156 -21.04 -1.65 8.25
N PHE A 157 -20.25 -2.33 9.08
CA PHE A 157 -18.84 -2.61 8.77
C PHE A 157 -18.69 -3.61 7.63
N SER A 158 -19.62 -4.56 7.53
CA SER A 158 -19.70 -5.48 6.38
C SER A 158 -19.94 -4.73 5.06
N ARG A 159 -20.76 -3.67 5.08
CA ARG A 159 -20.97 -2.82 3.89
C ARG A 159 -19.75 -1.96 3.57
N GLU A 160 -19.03 -1.47 4.56
CA GLU A 160 -17.78 -0.72 4.36
C GLU A 160 -16.70 -1.58 3.70
N VAL A 161 -16.48 -2.80 4.21
CA VAL A 161 -15.58 -3.78 3.60
C VAL A 161 -16.03 -4.15 2.18
N GLN A 162 -17.36 -4.29 1.97
CA GLN A 162 -17.91 -4.56 0.65
C GLN A 162 -17.68 -3.40 -0.32
N ALA A 163 -17.81 -2.17 0.13
CA ALA A 163 -17.56 -0.98 -0.70
C ALA A 163 -16.09 -0.89 -1.14
N ASP A 164 -15.15 -1.21 -0.24
CA ASP A 164 -13.72 -1.29 -0.58
C ASP A 164 -13.43 -2.44 -1.57
N TYR A 165 -14.05 -3.59 -1.36
CA TYR A 165 -13.93 -4.73 -2.27
C TYR A 165 -14.43 -4.36 -3.69
N GLU A 166 -15.62 -3.76 -3.79
CA GLU A 166 -16.19 -3.29 -5.06
C GLU A 166 -15.32 -2.20 -5.71
N LEU A 167 -14.67 -1.36 -4.90
CA LEU A 167 -13.71 -0.39 -5.39
C LEU A 167 -12.52 -1.08 -6.07
N GLY A 168 -11.95 -2.09 -5.43
CA GLY A 168 -10.87 -2.91 -6.00
C GLY A 168 -11.31 -3.63 -7.28
N GLU A 169 -12.54 -4.18 -7.33
CA GLU A 169 -13.09 -4.79 -8.54
C GLU A 169 -13.26 -3.78 -9.70
N ARG A 170 -13.70 -2.55 -9.39
CA ARG A 170 -13.78 -1.47 -10.40
C ARG A 170 -12.40 -1.10 -10.94
N VAL A 171 -11.38 -1.05 -10.07
CA VAL A 171 -9.98 -0.86 -10.50
C VAL A 171 -9.52 -2.04 -11.35
N GLY A 172 -10.06 -3.23 -11.15
CA GLY A 172 -9.71 -4.46 -11.87
C GLY A 172 -8.67 -5.30 -11.13
N LEU A 173 -8.65 -5.22 -9.79
CA LEU A 173 -7.72 -5.99 -8.97
C LEU A 173 -8.11 -7.46 -8.92
N THR A 174 -7.09 -8.31 -8.83
CA THR A 174 -7.24 -9.78 -8.73
C THR A 174 -6.35 -10.39 -7.65
N GLN A 175 -5.55 -9.58 -6.97
CA GLN A 175 -4.58 -10.06 -5.97
C GLN A 175 -4.30 -9.01 -4.90
N THR A 176 -3.76 -9.46 -3.79
CA THR A 176 -3.27 -8.65 -2.67
C THR A 176 -1.85 -9.06 -2.27
N PRO A 177 -1.03 -8.14 -1.73
CA PRO A 177 -1.30 -6.72 -1.70
C PRO A 177 -1.25 -6.11 -3.11
N THR A 178 -2.09 -5.10 -3.38
CA THR A 178 -1.87 -4.23 -4.52
C THR A 178 -1.61 -2.83 -3.99
N ILE A 179 -0.43 -2.29 -4.30
CA ILE A 179 0.09 -1.04 -3.75
C ILE A 179 0.32 -0.06 -4.89
N PHE A 180 -0.15 1.18 -4.71
CA PHE A 180 0.10 2.29 -5.61
C PHE A 180 0.73 3.45 -4.86
N VAL A 181 1.73 4.08 -5.48
CA VAL A 181 2.18 5.42 -5.13
C VAL A 181 1.50 6.38 -6.09
N VAL A 182 0.74 7.32 -5.55
CA VAL A 182 -0.13 8.20 -6.34
C VAL A 182 0.25 9.66 -6.19
N THR A 183 0.15 10.40 -7.28
CA THR A 183 0.26 11.87 -7.36
C THR A 183 -1.01 12.45 -7.98
N PRO A 184 -1.23 13.77 -7.98
CA PRO A 184 -2.37 14.35 -8.70
C PRO A 184 -2.37 14.11 -10.21
N ARG A 185 -1.22 13.73 -10.81
CA ARG A 185 -1.05 13.59 -12.26
C ARG A 185 -0.93 12.16 -12.74
N HIS A 186 -0.36 11.28 -11.94
CA HIS A 186 -0.13 9.88 -12.31
C HIS A 186 -0.05 9.00 -11.07
N TRP A 187 -0.07 7.70 -11.29
CA TRP A 187 0.15 6.66 -10.29
C TRP A 187 1.19 5.66 -10.80
N VAL A 188 1.84 4.99 -9.85
CA VAL A 188 2.78 3.90 -10.10
C VAL A 188 2.36 2.71 -9.27
N GLN A 189 2.15 1.55 -9.89
CA GLN A 189 1.99 0.30 -9.16
C GLN A 189 3.34 -0.17 -8.63
N VAL A 190 3.42 -0.46 -7.34
CA VAL A 190 4.60 -1.06 -6.70
C VAL A 190 4.42 -2.58 -6.74
N THR A 191 5.10 -3.22 -7.68
CA THR A 191 5.02 -4.68 -7.87
C THR A 191 5.95 -5.45 -6.93
N ASP A 192 7.00 -4.80 -6.44
CA ASP A 192 7.92 -5.29 -5.41
C ASP A 192 7.99 -4.26 -4.29
N VAL A 193 7.51 -4.64 -3.11
CA VAL A 193 7.41 -3.74 -1.95
C VAL A 193 8.79 -3.21 -1.50
N SER A 194 9.88 -3.90 -1.81
CA SER A 194 11.25 -3.41 -1.54
C SER A 194 11.59 -2.12 -2.29
N GLN A 195 10.87 -1.84 -3.40
CA GLN A 195 11.06 -0.63 -4.22
C GLN A 195 10.15 0.53 -3.79
N LEU A 196 9.33 0.36 -2.74
CA LEU A 196 8.35 1.36 -2.32
C LEU A 196 9.01 2.72 -2.02
N TYR A 197 10.10 2.73 -1.26
CA TYR A 197 10.81 3.97 -0.90
C TYR A 197 11.33 4.69 -2.15
N GLN A 198 11.98 3.98 -3.05
CA GLN A 198 12.49 4.55 -4.30
C GLN A 198 11.35 5.12 -5.16
N THR A 199 10.19 4.43 -5.19
CA THR A 199 9.02 4.90 -5.93
C THR A 199 8.45 6.18 -5.33
N ILE A 200 8.42 6.29 -4.00
CA ILE A 200 7.98 7.51 -3.30
C ILE A 200 8.95 8.65 -3.58
N ASP A 201 10.28 8.42 -3.52
CA ASP A 201 11.29 9.43 -3.81
C ASP A 201 11.11 10.01 -5.22
N ALA A 202 10.92 9.14 -6.22
CA ALA A 202 10.65 9.55 -7.59
C ALA A 202 9.36 10.39 -7.71
N ALA A 203 8.27 9.93 -7.07
CA ALA A 203 7.00 10.65 -7.06
C ALA A 203 7.10 12.04 -6.39
N LEU A 204 7.84 12.15 -5.30
CA LEU A 204 8.08 13.42 -4.61
C LEU A 204 8.94 14.38 -5.43
N ALA A 205 9.92 13.87 -6.18
CA ALA A 205 10.75 14.68 -7.07
C ALA A 205 9.95 15.28 -8.24
N GLU A 206 8.98 14.53 -8.78
CA GLU A 206 8.13 14.95 -9.89
C GLU A 206 6.95 15.85 -9.47
N ALA A 207 6.46 15.68 -8.23
CA ALA A 207 5.32 16.44 -7.74
C ALA A 207 5.73 17.89 -7.43
N PRO A 208 5.10 18.94 -8.04
CA PRO A 208 5.46 20.34 -7.79
C PRO A 208 5.35 20.68 -6.30
N SER A 209 6.33 21.42 -5.77
CA SER A 209 6.23 21.93 -4.40
C SER A 209 5.06 22.91 -4.29
N ALA A 210 4.38 22.94 -3.13
CA ALA A 210 3.26 23.87 -2.88
C ALA A 210 3.65 25.35 -3.09
N ALA A 211 4.94 25.71 -3.00
CA ALA A 211 5.47 27.03 -3.27
C ALA A 211 5.41 27.41 -4.77
N SER A 212 5.53 26.45 -5.69
CA SER A 212 5.52 26.71 -7.13
C SER A 212 4.12 27.01 -7.68
N SER A 213 3.07 26.59 -7.00
CA SER A 213 1.67 26.81 -7.38
C SER A 213 1.21 28.26 -7.13
N LYS A 214 1.77 28.96 -6.15
CA LYS A 214 1.42 30.37 -5.83
C LYS A 214 1.99 31.40 -6.82
N MET A 215 2.96 31.04 -7.64
CA MET A 215 3.61 31.99 -8.59
C MET A 215 2.94 32.07 -9.96
N ARG A 216 1.84 31.37 -10.22
CA ARG A 216 1.14 31.35 -11.51
C ARG A 216 -0.19 32.14 -11.54
N HIS A 217 -0.35 33.17 -10.71
CA HIS A 217 -1.40 34.15 -10.96
C HIS A 217 -0.85 35.26 -11.82
N PRO A 218 -1.28 35.42 -13.09
CA PRO A 218 -0.93 36.57 -13.88
C PRO A 218 -1.55 37.82 -13.26
N ALA A 219 -0.72 38.79 -12.98
CA ALA A 219 -1.18 40.10 -12.55
C ALA A 219 -2.22 40.63 -13.55
N LYS A 220 -3.45 40.89 -13.09
CA LYS A 220 -4.48 41.59 -13.85
C LYS A 220 -3.92 42.98 -14.26
N LYS A 221 -3.64 43.16 -15.56
CA LYS A 221 -3.36 44.47 -16.12
C LYS A 221 -4.60 45.36 -15.91
N VAL A 222 -4.49 46.30 -15.01
CA VAL A 222 -5.44 47.43 -14.92
C VAL A 222 -5.14 48.35 -16.11
N GLN A 223 -6.01 48.38 -17.11
CA GLN A 223 -6.03 49.44 -18.13
C GLN A 223 -6.76 50.65 -17.52
N ARG A 224 -6.08 51.77 -17.55
CA ARG A 224 -6.66 53.10 -17.38
C ARG A 224 -7.21 53.57 -18.72
#